data_0fd5328976164144aa737417b2d734d8
#
_entry.id   0fd5328976164144aa737417b2d734d8
#
_cell.length_a   1.000
_cell.length_b   1.000
_cell.length_c   1.000
_cell.angle_alpha   90.00
_cell.angle_beta   90.00
_cell.angle_gamma   90.00
#
_symmetry.space_group_name_H-M   'P 1'
#
loop_
_entity.id
_entity.type
_entity.pdbx_description
1 polymer ?
#
loop_
_entity_poly.entity_id
_entity_poly.type
_entity_poly.pdbx_seq_one_letter_code
_entity_poly.pdbx_strand_id
1 'polypeptide(L)'
;DRSHERVQRREILIDSFGSVAGQVNALTVLDYGDHAFGLPARVSARSYVGSLGVLNIERMVDMSGPLQQKSVMTIEGFLKSRFAQEFPISFACNVTFEQNYGGIEGDSASMAELCAIISAVSNVPMRQNIGVTGSMNQFGEAQPVGGVSHKIEGFYRICADQGFTGDQGVIIPLANAENVVLREEVVQAIRQGKFNIWTVEHINDAIELLTGMPSGDRTDGQYPADSVYGKAME
;
A
#
# COMPACT_ATOMS: atom_id res chain seq x y z
N ASP A 1 -9.92 10.81 -19.63
CA ASP A 1 -9.83 9.45 -19.12
C ASP A 1 -11.02 9.18 -18.18
N ARG A 2 -11.90 8.28 -18.57
CA ARG A 2 -13.16 7.97 -17.85
C ARG A 2 -12.92 7.53 -16.40
N SER A 3 -11.82 6.89 -16.11
CA SER A 3 -11.54 6.39 -14.75
C SER A 3 -11.25 7.53 -13.77
N HIS A 4 -10.50 8.55 -14.18
CA HIS A 4 -10.27 9.74 -13.36
C HIS A 4 -11.54 10.56 -13.16
N GLU A 5 -12.38 10.69 -14.19
CA GLU A 5 -13.69 11.33 -14.05
C GLU A 5 -14.59 10.60 -13.02
N ARG A 6 -14.54 9.28 -12.97
CA ARG A 6 -15.27 8.48 -11.99
C ARG A 6 -14.77 8.73 -10.56
N VAL A 7 -13.48 8.93 -10.37
CA VAL A 7 -12.94 9.34 -9.06
C VAL A 7 -13.45 10.72 -8.67
N GLN A 8 -13.41 11.68 -9.59
CA GLN A 8 -13.93 13.04 -9.35
C GLN A 8 -15.43 13.04 -8.98
N ARG A 9 -16.22 12.17 -9.61
CA ARG A 9 -17.66 12.01 -9.32
C ARG A 9 -17.96 11.15 -8.08
N ARG A 10 -16.92 10.67 -7.39
CA ARG A 10 -17.05 9.75 -6.25
C ARG A 10 -17.72 8.42 -6.59
N GLU A 11 -17.67 8.01 -7.85
CA GLU A 11 -18.05 6.67 -8.30
C GLU A 11 -16.97 5.64 -7.96
N ILE A 12 -15.71 6.08 -7.89
CA ILE A 12 -14.57 5.34 -7.34
C ILE A 12 -14.07 6.12 -6.13
N LEU A 13 -13.96 5.44 -4.99
CA LEU A 13 -13.62 6.07 -3.72
C LEU A 13 -12.09 6.10 -3.53
N ILE A 14 -11.47 7.19 -3.93
CA ILE A 14 -10.06 7.49 -3.70
C ILE A 14 -9.96 8.87 -3.06
N ASP A 15 -9.32 8.95 -1.91
CA ASP A 15 -8.99 10.20 -1.24
C ASP A 15 -7.47 10.38 -1.23
N SER A 16 -6.99 11.60 -1.51
CA SER A 16 -5.57 11.98 -1.48
C SER A 16 -5.23 12.90 -0.30
N PHE A 17 -5.99 12.80 0.78
CA PHE A 17 -5.81 13.57 2.02
C PHE A 17 -6.36 12.80 3.22
N GLY A 18 -5.98 13.24 4.42
CA GLY A 18 -6.44 12.63 5.65
C GLY A 18 -5.69 11.35 6.03
N SER A 19 -6.15 10.70 7.08
CA SER A 19 -5.61 9.44 7.60
C SER A 19 -6.75 8.52 8.04
N VAL A 20 -6.64 7.25 7.70
CA VAL A 20 -7.67 6.24 7.99
C VAL A 20 -6.99 4.94 8.42
N ALA A 21 -7.49 4.32 9.49
CA ALA A 21 -7.01 3.00 9.92
C ALA A 21 -7.52 1.90 8.98
N GLY A 22 -6.63 1.00 8.60
CA GLY A 22 -6.95 -0.14 7.75
C GLY A 22 -7.16 0.19 6.28
N GLN A 23 -6.64 1.32 5.79
CA GLN A 23 -6.85 1.77 4.42
C GLN A 23 -5.55 2.36 3.84
N VAL A 24 -5.21 1.98 2.63
CA VAL A 24 -4.02 2.45 1.89
C VAL A 24 -4.37 2.61 0.42
N ASN A 25 -3.84 3.65 -0.22
CA ASN A 25 -3.91 3.81 -1.67
C ASN A 25 -2.78 3.00 -2.33
N ALA A 26 -3.12 1.91 -3.01
CA ALA A 26 -2.19 1.14 -3.83
C ALA A 26 -2.09 1.75 -5.23
N LEU A 27 -0.88 1.75 -5.80
CA LEU A 27 -0.67 2.22 -7.16
C LEU A 27 -0.79 1.03 -8.13
N THR A 28 -1.67 1.15 -9.10
CA THR A 28 -1.91 0.13 -10.12
C THR A 28 -1.77 0.70 -11.53
N VAL A 29 -1.63 -0.19 -12.51
CA VAL A 29 -1.64 0.16 -13.94
C VAL A 29 -2.82 -0.57 -14.58
N LEU A 30 -3.60 0.16 -15.35
CA LEU A 30 -4.59 -0.39 -16.27
C LEU A 30 -3.99 -0.39 -17.66
N ASP A 31 -3.91 -1.57 -18.27
CA ASP A 31 -3.38 -1.79 -19.60
C ASP A 31 -4.52 -2.22 -20.53
N TYR A 32 -4.74 -1.44 -21.58
CA TYR A 32 -5.73 -1.71 -22.62
C TYR A 32 -5.08 -2.03 -23.98
N GLY A 33 -3.83 -2.51 -23.95
CA GLY A 33 -3.06 -2.84 -25.14
C GLY A 33 -2.35 -1.62 -25.74
N ASP A 34 -3.09 -0.74 -26.39
CA ASP A 34 -2.52 0.47 -27.01
C ASP A 34 -2.24 1.59 -26.02
N HIS A 35 -2.85 1.53 -24.83
CA HIS A 35 -2.72 2.57 -23.82
C HIS A 35 -2.62 1.97 -22.41
N ALA A 36 -1.55 2.32 -21.72
CA ALA A 36 -1.39 2.04 -20.30
C ALA A 36 -1.45 3.35 -19.50
N PHE A 37 -2.14 3.34 -18.36
CA PHE A 37 -2.17 4.46 -17.44
C PHE A 37 -2.31 3.99 -16.00
N GLY A 38 -1.80 4.81 -15.08
CA GLY A 38 -1.92 4.55 -13.67
C GLY A 38 -3.28 4.95 -13.12
N LEU A 39 -3.85 4.11 -12.26
CA LEU A 39 -5.00 4.45 -11.45
C LEU A 39 -4.80 3.84 -10.06
N PRO A 40 -4.84 4.64 -8.99
CA PRO A 40 -4.75 4.05 -7.65
C PRO A 40 -6.01 3.22 -7.35
N ALA A 41 -5.82 2.21 -6.51
CA ALA A 41 -6.87 1.39 -5.97
C ALA A 41 -6.83 1.46 -4.44
N ARG A 42 -7.98 1.65 -3.80
CA ARG A 42 -8.06 1.59 -2.35
C ARG A 42 -7.97 0.15 -1.90
N VAL A 43 -6.96 -0.15 -1.06
CA VAL A 43 -6.86 -1.40 -0.33
C VAL A 43 -7.40 -1.17 1.07
N SER A 44 -8.30 -2.01 1.50
CA SER A 44 -8.82 -1.98 2.87
C SER A 44 -8.61 -3.31 3.58
N ALA A 45 -8.39 -3.21 4.89
CA ALA A 45 -8.24 -4.34 5.79
C ALA A 45 -9.09 -4.11 7.04
N ARG A 46 -9.75 -5.17 7.49
CA ARG A 46 -10.52 -5.16 8.75
C ARG A 46 -10.06 -6.32 9.61
N SER A 47 -9.66 -6.02 10.82
CA SER A 47 -9.22 -7.03 11.80
C SER A 47 -10.30 -7.33 12.84
N TYR A 48 -10.28 -8.54 13.34
CA TYR A 48 -11.17 -9.01 14.39
C TYR A 48 -10.50 -10.12 15.19
N VAL A 49 -11.02 -10.42 16.37
CA VAL A 49 -10.49 -11.50 17.21
C VAL A 49 -10.70 -12.85 16.53
N GLY A 50 -9.64 -13.63 16.42
CA GLY A 50 -9.65 -14.94 15.78
C GLY A 50 -8.24 -15.48 15.58
N SER A 51 -8.11 -16.62 14.96
CA SER A 51 -6.82 -17.29 14.70
C SER A 51 -6.58 -17.58 13.21
N LEU A 52 -7.43 -17.07 12.31
CA LEU A 52 -7.37 -17.40 10.89
C LEU A 52 -6.23 -16.67 10.14
N GLY A 53 -5.62 -15.64 10.76
CA GLY A 53 -4.62 -14.80 10.08
C GLY A 53 -5.23 -13.94 8.98
N VAL A 54 -4.61 -13.86 7.81
CA VAL A 54 -5.05 -13.01 6.70
C VAL A 54 -5.97 -13.78 5.76
N LEU A 55 -7.16 -13.24 5.51
CA LEU A 55 -8.10 -13.72 4.51
C LEU A 55 -8.11 -12.74 3.33
N ASN A 56 -7.69 -13.21 2.17
CA ASN A 56 -7.75 -12.46 0.91
C ASN A 56 -9.12 -12.67 0.26
N ILE A 57 -9.92 -11.61 0.21
CA ILE A 57 -11.30 -11.67 -0.30
C ILE A 57 -11.31 -12.06 -1.78
N GLU A 58 -10.42 -11.50 -2.61
CA GLU A 58 -10.34 -11.82 -4.03
C GLU A 58 -10.08 -13.31 -4.29
N ARG A 59 -9.24 -13.94 -3.46
CA ARG A 59 -9.00 -15.39 -3.55
C ARG A 59 -10.24 -16.19 -3.23
N MET A 60 -11.01 -15.79 -2.24
CA MET A 60 -12.21 -16.52 -1.79
C MET A 60 -13.33 -16.51 -2.82
N VAL A 61 -13.30 -15.58 -3.76
CA VAL A 61 -14.28 -15.43 -4.84
C VAL A 61 -13.67 -15.64 -6.24
N ASP A 62 -12.50 -16.29 -6.29
CA ASP A 62 -11.77 -16.63 -7.54
C ASP A 62 -11.44 -15.41 -8.43
N MET A 63 -11.17 -14.26 -7.82
CA MET A 63 -10.79 -13.01 -8.49
C MET A 63 -9.31 -12.69 -8.36
N SER A 64 -8.48 -13.59 -7.82
CA SER A 64 -7.03 -13.40 -7.68
C SER A 64 -6.25 -14.44 -8.48
N GLY A 65 -5.27 -13.96 -9.26
CA GLY A 65 -4.34 -14.83 -9.97
C GLY A 65 -3.26 -15.43 -9.05
N PRO A 66 -2.46 -16.40 -9.57
CA PRO A 66 -1.47 -17.12 -8.78
C PRO A 66 -0.40 -16.22 -8.14
N LEU A 67 0.06 -15.16 -8.82
CA LEU A 67 1.08 -14.25 -8.30
C LEU A 67 0.53 -13.40 -7.16
N GLN A 68 -0.71 -12.96 -7.23
CA GLN A 68 -1.37 -12.24 -6.16
C GLN A 68 -1.60 -13.15 -4.94
N GLN A 69 -1.96 -14.41 -5.14
CA GLN A 69 -2.08 -15.39 -4.05
C GLN A 69 -0.73 -15.65 -3.38
N LYS A 70 0.34 -15.80 -4.16
CA LYS A 70 1.72 -15.92 -3.66
C LYS A 70 2.09 -14.69 -2.82
N SER A 71 1.71 -13.49 -3.26
CA SER A 71 1.93 -12.23 -2.55
C SER A 71 1.34 -12.27 -1.15
N VAL A 72 0.07 -12.65 -1.00
CA VAL A 72 -0.60 -12.73 0.30
C VAL A 72 0.05 -13.77 1.21
N MET A 73 0.45 -14.93 0.67
CA MET A 73 1.18 -15.94 1.45
C MET A 73 2.55 -15.43 1.92
N THR A 74 3.23 -14.62 1.12
CA THR A 74 4.49 -13.96 1.50
C THR A 74 4.27 -12.96 2.64
N ILE A 75 3.20 -12.18 2.57
CA ILE A 75 2.77 -11.27 3.65
C ILE A 75 2.51 -12.04 4.94
N GLU A 76 1.80 -13.15 4.88
CA GLU A 76 1.55 -14.01 6.05
C GLU A 76 2.85 -14.55 6.65
N GLY A 77 3.82 -14.95 5.81
CA GLY A 77 5.14 -15.38 6.26
C GLY A 77 5.85 -14.29 7.06
N PHE A 78 5.83 -13.06 6.56
CA PHE A 78 6.38 -11.90 7.27
C PHE A 78 5.68 -11.66 8.61
N LEU A 79 4.34 -11.63 8.63
CA LEU A 79 3.55 -11.38 9.83
C LEU A 79 3.79 -12.45 10.91
N LYS A 80 3.76 -13.72 10.53
CA LYS A 80 3.99 -14.84 11.45
C LYS A 80 5.42 -14.84 12.00
N SER A 81 6.42 -14.55 11.17
CA SER A 81 7.80 -14.46 11.61
C SER A 81 8.04 -13.30 12.59
N ARG A 82 7.24 -12.26 12.52
CA ARG A 82 7.39 -11.08 13.35
C ARG A 82 6.55 -11.12 14.63
N PHE A 83 5.32 -11.62 14.54
CA PHE A 83 4.35 -11.55 15.64
C PHE A 83 3.99 -12.89 16.28
N ALA A 84 4.40 -14.02 15.72
CA ALA A 84 4.02 -15.35 16.20
C ALA A 84 5.23 -16.23 16.58
N GLN A 85 6.29 -15.63 17.13
CA GLN A 85 7.48 -16.38 17.55
C GLN A 85 7.28 -17.12 18.87
N GLU A 86 6.52 -16.57 19.78
CA GLU A 86 6.28 -17.12 21.12
C GLU A 86 4.86 -17.65 21.30
N PHE A 87 3.89 -16.96 20.66
CA PHE A 87 2.47 -17.31 20.74
C PHE A 87 1.85 -17.31 19.34
N PRO A 88 0.83 -18.14 19.10
CA PRO A 88 0.09 -18.10 17.84
C PRO A 88 -0.54 -16.72 17.59
N ILE A 89 -0.71 -16.38 16.32
CA ILE A 89 -1.50 -15.20 15.92
C ILE A 89 -2.92 -15.32 16.49
N SER A 90 -3.37 -14.28 17.19
CA SER A 90 -4.70 -14.20 17.80
C SER A 90 -5.64 -13.22 17.09
N PHE A 91 -5.31 -12.83 15.86
CA PHE A 91 -6.18 -11.99 15.03
C PHE A 91 -6.60 -12.69 13.75
N ALA A 92 -7.69 -12.24 13.18
CA ALA A 92 -8.06 -12.48 11.78
C ALA A 92 -8.21 -11.13 11.09
N CYS A 93 -7.85 -11.08 9.81
CA CYS A 93 -7.91 -9.86 9.03
C CYS A 93 -8.38 -10.17 7.61
N ASN A 94 -9.43 -9.48 7.16
CA ASN A 94 -9.85 -9.52 5.78
C ASN A 94 -9.20 -8.37 5.03
N VAL A 95 -8.59 -8.65 3.87
CA VAL A 95 -7.99 -7.66 2.98
C VAL A 95 -8.61 -7.73 1.60
N THR A 96 -8.86 -6.59 1.00
CA THR A 96 -9.44 -6.49 -0.34
C THR A 96 -9.00 -5.23 -1.08
N PHE A 97 -9.01 -5.30 -2.41
CA PHE A 97 -8.94 -4.15 -3.30
C PHE A 97 -10.36 -3.68 -3.58
N GLU A 98 -10.75 -2.56 -3.00
CA GLU A 98 -12.09 -2.04 -3.18
C GLU A 98 -12.35 -1.66 -4.65
N GLN A 99 -13.58 -1.87 -5.09
CA GLN A 99 -14.07 -1.51 -6.41
C GLN A 99 -13.22 -2.06 -7.57
N ASN A 100 -12.60 -3.20 -7.38
CA ASN A 100 -11.96 -3.97 -8.43
C ASN A 100 -12.85 -5.17 -8.79
N TYR A 101 -13.41 -5.14 -9.99
CA TYR A 101 -14.35 -6.16 -10.47
C TYR A 101 -13.77 -7.00 -11.61
N GLY A 102 -12.57 -6.67 -12.07
CA GLY A 102 -11.88 -7.37 -13.16
C GLY A 102 -10.88 -8.45 -12.71
N GLY A 103 -10.76 -8.65 -11.41
CA GLY A 103 -9.74 -9.53 -10.82
C GLY A 103 -8.39 -8.82 -10.60
N ILE A 104 -7.53 -9.48 -9.83
CA ILE A 104 -6.20 -8.99 -9.48
C ILE A 104 -5.15 -10.04 -9.82
N GLU A 105 -4.09 -9.60 -10.48
CA GLU A 105 -2.90 -10.41 -10.74
C GLU A 105 -1.64 -9.61 -10.41
N GLY A 106 -0.56 -10.33 -10.05
CA GLY A 106 0.73 -9.75 -9.71
C GLY A 106 0.91 -9.50 -8.21
N ASP A 107 2.12 -9.16 -7.84
CA ASP A 107 2.57 -8.96 -6.46
C ASP A 107 2.97 -7.51 -6.17
N SER A 108 2.77 -6.60 -7.11
CA SER A 108 3.25 -5.22 -7.03
C SER A 108 2.54 -4.36 -5.96
N ALA A 109 1.47 -4.84 -5.37
CA ALA A 109 0.75 -4.19 -4.28
C ALA A 109 1.00 -4.83 -2.90
N SER A 110 1.94 -5.76 -2.78
CA SER A 110 2.23 -6.46 -1.51
C SER A 110 2.50 -5.51 -0.36
N MET A 111 3.29 -4.46 -0.61
CA MET A 111 3.61 -3.47 0.42
C MET A 111 2.36 -2.70 0.86
N ALA A 112 1.50 -2.31 -0.07
CA ALA A 112 0.25 -1.62 0.23
C ALA A 112 -0.71 -2.52 1.04
N GLU A 113 -0.85 -3.78 0.65
CA GLU A 113 -1.66 -4.76 1.36
C GLU A 113 -1.15 -4.98 2.80
N LEU A 114 0.16 -5.17 2.98
CA LEU A 114 0.73 -5.33 4.32
C LEU A 114 0.53 -4.07 5.17
N CYS A 115 0.72 -2.88 4.62
CA CYS A 115 0.48 -1.63 5.35
C CYS A 115 -0.99 -1.52 5.81
N ALA A 116 -1.94 -1.87 4.96
CA ALA A 116 -3.36 -1.87 5.33
C ALA A 116 -3.65 -2.88 6.46
N ILE A 117 -3.06 -4.07 6.40
CA ILE A 117 -3.20 -5.10 7.44
C ILE A 117 -2.61 -4.62 8.77
N ILE A 118 -1.38 -4.12 8.75
CA ILE A 118 -0.71 -3.59 9.96
C ILE A 118 -1.51 -2.43 10.56
N SER A 119 -2.02 -1.53 9.73
CA SER A 119 -2.88 -0.44 10.17
C SER A 119 -4.16 -0.93 10.84
N ALA A 120 -4.82 -1.94 10.27
CA ALA A 120 -6.03 -2.52 10.83
C ALA A 120 -5.75 -3.20 12.19
N VAL A 121 -4.69 -3.98 12.29
CA VAL A 121 -4.34 -4.74 13.50
C VAL A 121 -3.86 -3.80 14.61
N SER A 122 -3.02 -2.83 14.30
CA SER A 122 -2.49 -1.86 15.26
C SER A 122 -3.48 -0.72 15.59
N ASN A 123 -4.51 -0.57 14.79
CA ASN A 123 -5.42 0.59 14.81
C ASN A 123 -4.70 1.96 14.65
N VAL A 124 -3.55 1.95 13.99
CA VAL A 124 -2.80 3.18 13.66
C VAL A 124 -3.22 3.66 12.28
N PRO A 125 -3.77 4.89 12.15
CA PRO A 125 -4.20 5.42 10.86
C PRO A 125 -3.02 5.57 9.89
N MET A 126 -3.28 5.28 8.62
CA MET A 126 -2.36 5.51 7.50
C MET A 126 -2.76 6.75 6.71
N ARG A 127 -1.78 7.53 6.29
CA ARG A 127 -1.96 8.74 5.49
C ARG A 127 -2.49 8.39 4.11
N GLN A 128 -3.60 9.00 3.72
CA GLN A 128 -4.22 8.80 2.40
C GLN A 128 -3.62 9.69 1.31
N ASN A 129 -2.82 10.68 1.69
CA ASN A 129 -2.07 11.55 0.79
C ASN A 129 -0.85 10.88 0.16
N ILE A 130 -0.57 9.62 0.49
CA ILE A 130 0.57 8.85 -0.01
C ILE A 130 0.06 7.58 -0.69
N GLY A 131 0.41 7.41 -1.97
CA GLY A 131 0.19 6.17 -2.71
C GLY A 131 1.39 5.25 -2.58
N VAL A 132 1.18 3.93 -2.57
CA VAL A 132 2.22 2.93 -2.35
C VAL A 132 2.26 1.92 -3.48
N THR A 133 3.45 1.66 -4.01
CA THR A 133 3.71 0.50 -4.85
C THR A 133 4.99 -0.18 -4.41
N GLY A 134 5.04 -1.47 -4.56
CA GLY A 134 6.20 -2.29 -4.25
C GLY A 134 5.80 -3.72 -3.95
N SER A 135 6.59 -4.65 -4.45
CA SER A 135 6.60 -6.03 -4.03
C SER A 135 7.51 -6.17 -2.80
N MET A 136 7.30 -7.19 -2.00
CA MET A 136 8.16 -7.49 -0.85
C MET A 136 8.39 -8.99 -0.71
N ASN A 137 9.51 -9.36 -0.08
CA ASN A 137 9.79 -10.73 0.34
C ASN A 137 9.36 -10.97 1.80
N GLN A 138 9.57 -12.19 2.30
CA GLN A 138 9.20 -12.58 3.67
C GLN A 138 10.00 -11.85 4.76
N PHE A 139 11.12 -11.22 4.41
CA PHE A 139 11.92 -10.41 5.33
C PHE A 139 11.48 -8.95 5.38
N GLY A 140 10.53 -8.55 4.54
CA GLY A 140 10.06 -7.17 4.43
C GLY A 140 10.90 -6.28 3.52
N GLU A 141 11.84 -6.87 2.79
CA GLU A 141 12.65 -6.12 1.82
C GLU A 141 11.81 -5.73 0.60
N ALA A 142 11.89 -4.47 0.20
CA ALA A 142 11.18 -3.95 -0.95
C ALA A 142 11.81 -4.43 -2.26
N GLN A 143 10.99 -4.87 -3.18
CA GLN A 143 11.38 -5.37 -4.49
C GLN A 143 10.81 -4.50 -5.61
N PRO A 144 11.54 -4.30 -6.72
CA PRO A 144 11.11 -3.44 -7.82
C PRO A 144 9.85 -3.99 -8.51
N VAL A 145 9.08 -3.07 -9.10
CA VAL A 145 7.84 -3.36 -9.81
C VAL A 145 7.85 -2.76 -11.20
N GLY A 146 6.99 -3.26 -12.07
CA GLY A 146 6.78 -2.71 -13.41
C GLY A 146 5.83 -1.50 -13.40
N GLY A 147 5.92 -0.68 -14.46
CA GLY A 147 4.99 0.43 -14.70
C GLY A 147 5.06 1.56 -13.69
N VAL A 148 6.20 1.75 -13.02
CA VAL A 148 6.36 2.71 -11.92
C VAL A 148 6.02 4.13 -12.35
N SER A 149 6.42 4.56 -13.54
CA SER A 149 6.13 5.92 -14.03
C SER A 149 4.64 6.15 -14.23
N HIS A 150 3.92 5.22 -14.84
CA HIS A 150 2.46 5.29 -14.98
C HIS A 150 1.75 5.32 -13.62
N LYS A 151 2.22 4.53 -12.67
CA LYS A 151 1.69 4.49 -11.31
C LYS A 151 1.82 5.84 -10.60
N ILE A 152 3.00 6.44 -10.67
CA ILE A 152 3.27 7.78 -10.11
C ILE A 152 2.37 8.84 -10.73
N GLU A 153 2.32 8.89 -12.07
CA GLU A 153 1.50 9.86 -12.81
C GLU A 153 0.01 9.71 -12.54
N GLY A 154 -0.47 8.48 -12.37
CA GLY A 154 -1.87 8.22 -12.02
C GLY A 154 -2.26 8.80 -10.67
N PHE A 155 -1.43 8.63 -9.64
CA PHE A 155 -1.68 9.21 -8.33
C PHE A 155 -1.49 10.73 -8.30
N TYR A 156 -0.46 11.23 -9.00
CA TYR A 156 -0.27 12.66 -9.20
C TYR A 156 -1.54 13.32 -9.75
N ARG A 157 -2.16 12.72 -10.76
CA ARG A 157 -3.37 13.25 -11.36
C ARG A 157 -4.53 13.33 -10.38
N ILE A 158 -4.72 12.31 -9.54
CA ILE A 158 -5.73 12.34 -8.47
C ILE A 158 -5.46 13.49 -7.50
N CYS A 159 -4.20 13.67 -7.07
CA CYS A 159 -3.82 14.76 -6.18
C CYS A 159 -4.06 16.14 -6.83
N ALA A 160 -3.73 16.29 -8.10
CA ALA A 160 -3.98 17.53 -8.84
C ALA A 160 -5.48 17.84 -8.95
N ASP A 161 -6.30 16.83 -9.25
CA ASP A 161 -7.76 16.99 -9.39
C ASP A 161 -8.44 17.30 -8.06
N GLN A 162 -7.96 16.74 -6.95
CA GLN A 162 -8.52 16.97 -5.61
C GLN A 162 -7.92 18.20 -4.91
N GLY A 163 -6.82 18.73 -5.43
CA GLY A 163 -6.10 19.87 -4.88
C GLY A 163 -4.84 19.46 -4.13
N PHE A 164 -3.70 20.09 -4.49
CA PHE A 164 -2.45 19.86 -3.80
C PHE A 164 -2.44 20.41 -2.38
N THR A 165 -1.91 19.63 -1.45
CA THR A 165 -1.73 19.99 -0.03
C THR A 165 -0.25 20.18 0.34
N GLY A 166 0.68 19.85 -0.57
CA GLY A 166 2.14 19.96 -0.38
C GLY A 166 2.79 18.73 0.24
N ASP A 167 2.02 17.85 0.85
CA ASP A 167 2.49 16.63 1.52
C ASP A 167 2.10 15.33 0.77
N GLN A 168 1.50 15.46 -0.39
CA GLN A 168 1.11 14.33 -1.23
C GLN A 168 2.29 13.76 -2.00
N GLY A 169 2.23 12.46 -2.26
CA GLY A 169 3.26 11.80 -3.05
C GLY A 169 3.10 10.29 -3.07
N VAL A 170 4.17 9.63 -3.46
CA VAL A 170 4.20 8.18 -3.63
C VAL A 170 5.41 7.56 -2.95
N ILE A 171 5.24 6.33 -2.49
CA ILE A 171 6.30 5.46 -2.01
C ILE A 171 6.58 4.41 -3.09
N ILE A 172 7.84 4.30 -3.49
CA ILE A 172 8.32 3.31 -4.45
C ILE A 172 9.54 2.57 -3.90
N PRO A 173 9.83 1.35 -4.35
CA PRO A 173 11.09 0.69 -4.03
C PRO A 173 12.30 1.49 -4.53
N LEU A 174 13.36 1.58 -3.73
CA LEU A 174 14.60 2.27 -4.13
C LEU A 174 15.15 1.71 -5.46
N ALA A 175 15.04 0.39 -5.67
CA ALA A 175 15.47 -0.24 -6.91
C ALA A 175 14.74 0.26 -8.18
N ASN A 176 13.61 0.92 -8.04
CA ASN A 176 12.89 1.55 -9.15
C ASN A 176 13.36 2.98 -9.47
N ALA A 177 14.18 3.60 -8.64
CA ALA A 177 14.52 5.02 -8.78
C ALA A 177 15.10 5.37 -10.15
N GLU A 178 15.95 4.50 -10.71
CA GLU A 178 16.56 4.68 -12.04
C GLU A 178 15.58 4.46 -13.20
N ASN A 179 14.43 3.85 -12.95
CA ASN A 179 13.42 3.55 -13.96
C ASN A 179 12.32 4.63 -14.08
N VAL A 180 12.39 5.66 -13.24
CA VAL A 180 11.36 6.71 -13.19
C VAL A 180 11.60 7.72 -14.31
N VAL A 181 10.64 7.78 -15.23
CA VAL A 181 10.59 8.78 -16.32
C VAL A 181 9.21 9.42 -16.30
N LEU A 182 9.14 10.68 -15.92
CA LEU A 182 7.89 11.39 -15.68
C LEU A 182 7.66 12.49 -16.73
N ARG A 183 6.40 12.81 -16.96
CA ARG A 183 6.00 13.98 -17.74
C ARG A 183 6.49 15.25 -17.07
N GLU A 184 6.79 16.26 -17.87
CA GLU A 184 7.34 17.54 -17.41
C GLU A 184 6.47 18.21 -16.33
N GLU A 185 5.14 18.12 -16.45
CA GLU A 185 4.22 18.68 -15.45
C GLU A 185 4.40 18.08 -14.05
N VAL A 186 4.68 16.76 -13.99
CA VAL A 186 4.92 16.06 -12.72
C VAL A 186 6.29 16.45 -12.14
N VAL A 187 7.31 16.53 -13.00
CA VAL A 187 8.65 16.99 -12.61
C VAL A 187 8.59 18.42 -12.05
N GLN A 188 7.85 19.31 -12.67
CA GLN A 188 7.69 20.68 -12.18
C GLN A 188 6.94 20.73 -10.84
N ALA A 189 5.91 19.93 -10.68
CA ALA A 189 5.20 19.85 -9.39
C ALA A 189 6.11 19.36 -8.26
N ILE A 190 6.99 18.40 -8.53
CA ILE A 190 8.00 17.92 -7.58
C ILE A 190 9.00 19.03 -7.24
N ARG A 191 9.53 19.75 -8.25
CA ARG A 191 10.45 20.88 -8.04
C ARG A 191 9.82 22.01 -7.22
N GLN A 192 8.52 22.21 -7.36
CA GLN A 192 7.75 23.23 -6.63
C GLN A 192 7.31 22.77 -5.22
N GLY A 193 7.66 21.55 -4.81
CA GLY A 193 7.26 21.00 -3.52
C GLY A 193 5.78 20.64 -3.40
N LYS A 194 5.06 20.49 -4.51
CA LYS A 194 3.64 20.13 -4.53
C LYS A 194 3.39 18.63 -4.48
N PHE A 195 4.35 17.85 -4.93
CA PHE A 195 4.27 16.40 -5.00
C PHE A 195 5.63 15.79 -4.65
N ASN A 196 5.63 14.60 -4.04
CA ASN A 196 6.83 13.99 -3.50
C ASN A 196 6.97 12.54 -3.97
N ILE A 197 8.22 12.07 -4.08
CA ILE A 197 8.54 10.66 -4.29
C ILE A 197 9.48 10.24 -3.16
N TRP A 198 9.08 9.21 -2.40
CA TRP A 198 9.91 8.58 -1.39
C TRP A 198 10.33 7.20 -1.85
N THR A 199 11.61 6.90 -1.72
CA THR A 199 12.15 5.57 -2.00
C THR A 199 12.37 4.81 -0.70
N VAL A 200 12.05 3.52 -0.70
CA VAL A 200 12.20 2.66 0.47
C VAL A 200 12.92 1.36 0.11
N GLU A 201 13.67 0.81 1.07
CA GLU A 201 14.34 -0.47 0.95
C GLU A 201 13.64 -1.57 1.76
N HIS A 202 12.82 -1.17 2.75
CA HIS A 202 12.14 -2.08 3.66
C HIS A 202 10.73 -1.59 3.98
N ILE A 203 9.82 -2.52 4.30
CA ILE A 203 8.44 -2.20 4.67
C ILE A 203 8.35 -1.27 5.89
N ASN A 204 9.29 -1.36 6.81
CA ASN A 204 9.35 -0.48 7.98
C ASN A 204 9.42 1.00 7.57
N ASP A 205 10.18 1.32 6.54
CA ASP A 205 10.31 2.69 6.03
C ASP A 205 8.97 3.21 5.50
N ALA A 206 8.22 2.36 4.79
CA ALA A 206 6.90 2.70 4.29
C ALA A 206 5.89 2.91 5.43
N ILE A 207 5.91 2.06 6.45
CA ILE A 207 5.07 2.19 7.64
C ILE A 207 5.34 3.52 8.36
N GLU A 208 6.60 3.89 8.52
CA GLU A 208 6.99 5.14 9.17
C GLU A 208 6.54 6.37 8.38
N LEU A 209 6.69 6.35 7.06
CA LEU A 209 6.19 7.42 6.18
C LEU A 209 4.67 7.56 6.24
N LEU A 210 3.94 6.44 6.25
CA LEU A 210 2.48 6.44 6.24
C LEU A 210 1.86 6.80 7.59
N THR A 211 2.54 6.53 8.69
CA THR A 211 2.00 6.76 10.04
C THR A 211 2.59 7.98 10.74
N GLY A 212 3.82 8.37 10.39
CA GLY A 212 4.59 9.36 11.14
C GLY A 212 5.07 8.85 12.49
N MET A 213 5.03 7.53 12.73
CA MET A 213 5.44 6.86 13.96
C MET A 213 6.58 5.88 13.67
N PRO A 214 7.44 5.57 14.66
CA PRO A 214 8.40 4.48 14.53
C PRO A 214 7.68 3.15 14.25
N SER A 215 8.20 2.36 13.32
CA SER A 215 7.69 0.99 13.08
C SER A 215 7.91 0.10 14.30
N GLY A 216 9.08 0.22 14.92
CA GLY A 216 9.50 -0.49 16.11
C GLY A 216 10.55 -1.56 15.84
N ASP A 217 11.62 -1.52 16.61
CA ASP A 217 12.65 -2.56 16.64
C ASP A 217 12.40 -3.47 17.83
N ARG A 218 12.47 -4.78 17.60
CA ARG A 218 12.30 -5.76 18.66
C ARG A 218 13.54 -5.82 19.54
N THR A 219 13.38 -5.54 20.82
CA THR A 219 14.45 -5.61 21.82
C THR A 219 13.99 -6.54 22.96
N ASP A 220 14.81 -7.51 23.32
CA ASP A 220 14.52 -8.50 24.37
C ASP A 220 13.15 -9.20 24.14
N GLY A 221 12.83 -9.52 22.90
CA GLY A 221 11.60 -10.21 22.54
C GLY A 221 10.35 -9.33 22.42
N GLN A 222 10.45 -8.02 22.71
CA GLN A 222 9.31 -7.11 22.73
C GLN A 222 9.51 -5.92 21.77
N TYR A 223 8.41 -5.38 21.26
CA TYR A 223 8.37 -4.12 20.54
C TYR A 223 8.05 -2.97 21.50
N PRO A 224 8.61 -1.76 21.28
CA PRO A 224 8.21 -0.59 22.05
C PRO A 224 6.70 -0.34 21.94
N ALA A 225 6.04 -0.09 23.06
CA ALA A 225 4.58 0.12 23.09
C ALA A 225 4.11 1.35 22.29
N ASP A 226 4.99 2.34 22.10
CA ASP A 226 4.74 3.54 21.31
C ASP A 226 5.08 3.40 19.82
N SER A 227 5.46 2.19 19.38
CA SER A 227 5.71 1.85 17.99
C SER A 227 4.49 1.23 17.32
N VAL A 228 4.46 1.23 15.98
CA VAL A 228 3.36 0.61 15.21
C VAL A 228 3.28 -0.90 15.51
N TYR A 229 4.41 -1.60 15.49
CA TYR A 229 4.43 -3.03 15.79
C TYR A 229 4.10 -3.32 17.26
N GLY A 230 4.49 -2.45 18.18
CA GLY A 230 4.08 -2.57 19.58
C GLY A 230 2.57 -2.53 19.75
N LYS A 231 1.92 -1.56 19.09
CA LYS A 231 0.46 -1.43 19.08
C LYS A 231 -0.25 -2.60 18.38
N ALA A 232 0.39 -3.23 17.40
CA ALA A 232 -0.14 -4.42 16.75
C ALA A 232 -0.10 -5.67 17.65
N MET A 233 0.73 -5.66 18.69
CA MET A 233 0.84 -6.76 19.67
C MET A 233 -0.11 -6.63 20.88
N GLU A 234 -0.70 -5.45 21.10
CA GLU A 234 -1.73 -5.20 22.12
C GLU A 234 -3.08 -5.85 21.76
#